data_7d276f6a498ed93ac93eea91a000dd2b
#
_entry.id   7d276f6a498ed93ac93eea91a000dd2b
#
_cell.length_a   1.000
_cell.length_b   1.000
_cell.length_c   1.000
_cell.angle_alpha   90.00
_cell.angle_beta   90.00
_cell.angle_gamma   90.00
#
_symmetry.space_group_name_H-M   'P 1'
#
loop_
_entity.id
_entity.type
_entity.pdbx_description
1 polymer ?
#
loop_
_entity_poly.entity_id
_entity_poly.type
_entity_poly.pdbx_seq_one_letter_code
_entity_poly.pdbx_strand_id
1 'polypeptide(L)'
;MTDPQTGPQSGPEHAGAPDAARNPFAPPSAYRSVPPVPPSAPVGPGPVPPPPGATVPPSSAAPQPPVPAAGPTGAAGPADPWQTLRSFGEPEPVSAPTRPGGSVDPTLVGVPRGAAGPPPGRGLRPAVVAGVAVLALVAGALGGVAADRLLGQDSPGAYTSALPPASVEPGADRPAGSVADIAATVLPSVVSLQVRGTDGVATGSGFVLREDGYILTNNHVVASAADGGDVVVLFSDGHESPAELVGRTVDYDLAVVKVEDTGLTPLALGDSDDVVVGDPVVAVGAPLGLNGTVTTGIISALNRPVQAGAAAETAFINAIQTDAAINPGNSGGPLVNGRGEVVGINSAIAQPPGSQSATGSIGLGFAIPSNQARRTAEQLIADGVATYPVIGVLLDQGYQGEGVQVSTQAQAGNPAVTPDGPADAAGIRPGDVILSIDDRPVTESDELIVAIRAKAPGDAVTLRVRTGDRERDVRVVLDEATSE
;
A
#
# COMPACT_ATOMS: atom_id res chain seq x y z
N MET A 1 33.05 17.16 -74.70
CA MET A 1 33.08 15.89 -75.39
C MET A 1 33.11 14.76 -74.36
N THR A 2 32.11 13.93 -74.45
CA THR A 2 31.96 12.55 -73.96
C THR A 2 31.86 12.29 -72.45
N ASP A 3 30.65 12.14 -72.09
CA ASP A 3 30.12 11.24 -71.08
C ASP A 3 30.59 9.79 -71.32
N PRO A 4 30.81 8.94 -70.28
CA PRO A 4 29.93 7.81 -70.18
C PRO A 4 29.68 7.24 -68.80
N GLN A 5 28.45 6.81 -68.67
CA GLN A 5 27.95 5.52 -68.13
C GLN A 5 27.95 5.26 -66.59
N THR A 6 26.75 5.28 -66.15
CA THR A 6 26.17 4.66 -64.93
C THR A 6 26.39 3.15 -64.86
N GLY A 7 26.83 2.69 -63.67
CA GLY A 7 26.74 1.31 -63.21
C GLY A 7 26.01 1.28 -61.86
N PRO A 8 25.18 0.26 -61.54
CA PRO A 8 24.32 0.28 -60.35
C PRO A 8 25.12 -0.06 -59.10
N GLN A 9 25.04 0.80 -58.11
CA GLN A 9 25.54 0.53 -56.74
C GLN A 9 24.49 -0.29 -55.97
N SER A 10 24.89 -1.49 -55.56
CA SER A 10 24.23 -2.32 -54.58
C SER A 10 24.25 -1.62 -53.21
N GLY A 11 23.05 -1.39 -52.63
CA GLY A 11 22.90 -0.85 -51.29
C GLY A 11 23.32 -1.86 -50.21
N PRO A 12 23.75 -1.38 -49.07
CA PRO A 12 24.12 -2.27 -47.96
C PRO A 12 22.88 -2.91 -47.29
N GLU A 13 23.00 -4.21 -47.00
CA GLU A 13 22.09 -5.02 -46.19
C GLU A 13 21.79 -4.34 -44.85
N HIS A 14 20.51 -4.23 -44.53
CA HIS A 14 20.07 -3.86 -43.19
C HIS A 14 20.47 -4.97 -42.22
N ALA A 15 21.47 -4.70 -41.38
CA ALA A 15 21.74 -5.44 -40.16
C ALA A 15 20.52 -5.27 -39.22
N GLY A 16 19.93 -6.38 -38.81
CA GLY A 16 18.80 -6.42 -37.92
C GLY A 16 19.11 -5.70 -36.61
N ALA A 17 18.20 -4.83 -36.20
CA ALA A 17 18.22 -4.23 -34.88
C ALA A 17 18.06 -5.32 -33.81
N PRO A 18 18.74 -5.21 -32.65
CA PRO A 18 18.54 -6.14 -31.54
C PRO A 18 17.11 -6.08 -31.04
N ASP A 19 16.54 -7.25 -30.81
CA ASP A 19 15.21 -7.49 -30.24
C ASP A 19 15.07 -6.64 -28.93
N ALA A 20 14.22 -5.60 -29.00
CA ALA A 20 13.97 -4.76 -27.84
C ALA A 20 13.32 -5.63 -26.77
N ALA A 21 14.02 -5.79 -25.65
CA ALA A 21 13.55 -6.49 -24.47
C ALA A 21 12.11 -6.04 -24.16
N ARG A 22 11.16 -6.98 -24.14
CA ARG A 22 9.74 -6.70 -23.88
C ARG A 22 9.63 -6.11 -22.48
N ASN A 23 9.27 -4.83 -22.44
CA ASN A 23 8.88 -4.17 -21.19
C ASN A 23 7.65 -4.91 -20.63
N PRO A 24 7.70 -5.53 -19.42
CA PRO A 24 6.57 -6.23 -18.84
C PRO A 24 5.39 -5.30 -18.54
N PHE A 25 5.58 -3.98 -18.60
CA PHE A 25 4.55 -2.96 -18.46
C PHE A 25 4.10 -2.35 -19.79
N ALA A 26 4.56 -2.84 -20.94
CA ALA A 26 4.05 -2.37 -22.22
C ALA A 26 2.61 -2.89 -22.42
N PRO A 27 1.65 -2.03 -22.81
CA PRO A 27 0.31 -2.50 -23.10
C PRO A 27 0.35 -3.51 -24.25
N PRO A 28 -0.48 -4.58 -24.20
CA PRO A 28 -0.49 -5.60 -25.26
C PRO A 28 -0.84 -4.96 -26.60
N SER A 29 0.03 -5.14 -27.60
CA SER A 29 -0.07 -4.56 -28.95
C SER A 29 -1.18 -5.17 -29.81
N ALA A 30 -2.29 -5.59 -29.25
CA ALA A 30 -3.41 -6.16 -29.99
C ALA A 30 -4.75 -5.79 -29.36
N TYR A 31 -5.11 -4.51 -29.41
CA TYR A 31 -6.53 -4.19 -29.51
C TYR A 31 -6.94 -4.49 -30.98
N ARG A 32 -7.44 -5.69 -31.22
CA ARG A 32 -8.27 -5.94 -32.39
C ARG A 32 -9.44 -5.00 -32.28
N SER A 33 -9.61 -4.12 -33.27
CA SER A 33 -10.81 -3.31 -33.46
C SER A 33 -12.04 -4.21 -33.36
N VAL A 34 -12.82 -4.02 -32.30
CA VAL A 34 -14.14 -4.64 -32.18
C VAL A 34 -14.99 -4.04 -33.28
N PRO A 35 -15.61 -4.84 -34.16
CA PRO A 35 -16.52 -4.29 -35.16
C PRO A 35 -17.68 -3.56 -34.49
N PRO A 36 -18.18 -2.45 -35.06
CA PRO A 36 -19.27 -1.69 -34.49
C PRO A 36 -20.50 -2.57 -34.29
N VAL A 37 -21.08 -2.54 -33.09
CA VAL A 37 -22.32 -3.19 -32.75
C VAL A 37 -23.42 -2.60 -33.61
N PRO A 38 -24.24 -3.39 -34.32
CA PRO A 38 -25.38 -2.85 -35.09
C PRO A 38 -26.38 -2.16 -34.15
N PRO A 39 -27.05 -1.09 -34.60
CA PRO A 39 -28.01 -0.39 -33.78
C PRO A 39 -29.15 -1.32 -33.35
N SER A 40 -29.44 -1.33 -32.04
CA SER A 40 -30.52 -2.10 -31.45
C SER A 40 -31.85 -1.66 -32.06
N ALA A 41 -32.71 -2.63 -32.37
CA ALA A 41 -34.06 -2.41 -32.83
C ALA A 41 -34.89 -1.60 -31.78
N PRO A 42 -35.83 -0.75 -32.16
CA PRO A 42 -36.63 0.05 -31.24
C PRO A 42 -37.43 -0.88 -30.31
N VAL A 43 -37.23 -0.68 -29.01
CA VAL A 43 -37.98 -1.35 -27.95
C VAL A 43 -39.43 -0.75 -28.00
N GLY A 44 -40.41 -1.59 -28.19
CA GLY A 44 -41.84 -1.21 -28.13
C GLY A 44 -42.20 -0.67 -26.75
N PRO A 45 -43.31 0.13 -26.66
CA PRO A 45 -43.70 0.77 -25.40
C PRO A 45 -43.97 -0.29 -24.32
N GLY A 46 -43.31 -0.12 -23.17
CA GLY A 46 -43.52 -0.93 -21.98
C GLY A 46 -44.90 -0.73 -21.38
N PRO A 47 -45.38 -1.65 -20.52
CA PRO A 47 -46.72 -1.59 -19.94
C PRO A 47 -46.90 -0.35 -19.09
N VAL A 48 -48.06 0.31 -19.31
CA VAL A 48 -48.53 1.50 -18.60
C VAL A 48 -48.74 1.16 -17.12
N PRO A 49 -48.28 1.97 -16.16
CA PRO A 49 -48.56 1.75 -14.75
C PRO A 49 -50.08 1.99 -14.45
N PRO A 50 -50.64 1.23 -13.48
CA PRO A 50 -52.04 1.39 -13.10
C PRO A 50 -52.30 2.72 -12.41
N PRO A 51 -53.52 3.25 -12.47
CA PRO A 51 -53.88 4.54 -11.89
C PRO A 51 -53.82 4.54 -10.36
N PRO A 52 -53.51 5.70 -9.70
CA PRO A 52 -53.46 5.80 -8.26
C PRO A 52 -54.84 5.70 -7.63
N GLY A 53 -55.08 4.71 -6.77
CA GLY A 53 -56.35 4.61 -6.05
C GLY A 53 -56.73 3.25 -5.46
N ALA A 54 -55.90 2.24 -5.49
CA ALA A 54 -56.21 0.93 -4.83
C ALA A 54 -55.54 0.86 -3.45
N THR A 55 -56.31 0.98 -2.39
CA THR A 55 -55.95 0.73 -1.00
C THR A 55 -55.69 -0.77 -0.80
N VAL A 56 -54.43 -1.13 -0.46
CA VAL A 56 -54.06 -2.47 -0.05
C VAL A 56 -54.37 -2.64 1.45
N PRO A 57 -55.08 -3.69 1.90
CA PRO A 57 -55.30 -3.94 3.32
C PRO A 57 -53.98 -4.35 4.03
N PRO A 58 -53.81 -4.06 5.34
CA PRO A 58 -52.58 -4.36 6.05
C PRO A 58 -52.40 -5.88 6.23
N SER A 59 -51.26 -6.35 5.85
CA SER A 59 -50.80 -7.74 6.07
C SER A 59 -50.57 -7.97 7.57
N SER A 60 -51.25 -8.98 8.09
CA SER A 60 -51.15 -9.49 9.48
C SER A 60 -49.72 -9.85 9.83
N ALA A 61 -49.16 -9.19 10.84
CA ALA A 61 -47.84 -9.50 11.42
C ALA A 61 -47.87 -10.84 12.17
N ALA A 62 -46.94 -11.71 11.87
CA ALA A 62 -46.69 -12.91 12.66
C ALA A 62 -46.09 -12.58 14.05
N PRO A 63 -46.43 -13.32 15.11
CA PRO A 63 -45.98 -13.02 16.46
C PRO A 63 -44.49 -13.33 16.65
N GLN A 64 -43.76 -12.38 17.21
CA GLN A 64 -42.37 -12.55 17.68
C GLN A 64 -42.34 -13.36 18.99
N PRO A 65 -41.30 -14.20 19.21
CA PRO A 65 -41.12 -14.91 20.48
C PRO A 65 -40.71 -13.95 21.61
N PRO A 66 -41.04 -14.27 22.87
CA PRO A 66 -40.80 -13.38 23.99
C PRO A 66 -39.31 -13.26 24.37
N VAL A 67 -38.90 -12.02 24.62
CA VAL A 67 -37.55 -11.68 25.13
C VAL A 67 -37.51 -11.97 26.66
N PRO A 68 -36.48 -12.65 27.20
CA PRO A 68 -36.35 -12.88 28.62
C PRO A 68 -36.00 -11.56 29.35
N ALA A 69 -36.61 -11.36 30.53
CA ALA A 69 -36.43 -10.21 31.40
C ALA A 69 -34.99 -10.09 31.92
N ALA A 70 -34.45 -8.87 31.88
CA ALA A 70 -33.14 -8.52 32.41
C ALA A 70 -33.18 -8.46 33.94
N GLY A 71 -32.25 -9.19 34.61
CA GLY A 71 -31.93 -9.04 36.02
C GLY A 71 -30.97 -7.87 36.27
N PRO A 72 -30.80 -7.40 37.52
CA PRO A 72 -30.13 -6.14 37.82
C PRO A 72 -28.62 -6.17 37.61
N THR A 73 -28.12 -5.17 36.92
CA THR A 73 -26.73 -4.91 36.56
C THR A 73 -25.91 -4.43 37.75
N GLY A 74 -24.87 -5.20 38.09
CA GLY A 74 -23.73 -4.69 38.85
C GLY A 74 -22.77 -3.93 37.92
N ALA A 75 -22.30 -2.75 38.34
CA ALA A 75 -21.39 -1.90 37.60
C ALA A 75 -20.04 -2.59 37.38
N ALA A 76 -19.69 -2.86 36.12
CA ALA A 76 -18.34 -3.25 35.73
C ALA A 76 -17.64 -2.00 35.15
N GLY A 77 -16.43 -1.73 35.62
CA GLY A 77 -15.53 -0.69 35.09
C GLY A 77 -15.06 -1.01 33.66
N PRO A 78 -14.40 -0.07 32.98
CA PRO A 78 -14.04 -0.21 31.58
C PRO A 78 -13.09 -1.40 31.36
N ALA A 79 -13.46 -2.27 30.43
CA ALA A 79 -12.68 -3.44 30.06
C ALA A 79 -11.41 -3.01 29.28
N ASP A 80 -10.28 -3.50 29.73
CA ASP A 80 -8.97 -3.36 29.08
C ASP A 80 -8.97 -4.11 27.72
N PRO A 81 -8.72 -3.42 26.57
CA PRO A 81 -8.73 -4.03 25.24
C PRO A 81 -7.67 -5.11 25.02
N TRP A 82 -6.69 -5.25 25.91
CA TRP A 82 -5.56 -6.17 25.77
C TRP A 82 -5.75 -7.55 26.42
N GLN A 83 -6.88 -7.80 27.08
CA GLN A 83 -7.14 -9.11 27.69
C GLN A 83 -7.50 -10.21 26.70
N THR A 84 -7.89 -9.88 25.47
CA THR A 84 -8.29 -10.86 24.45
C THR A 84 -7.10 -11.51 23.73
N LEU A 85 -5.88 -11.01 23.90
CA LEU A 85 -4.67 -11.59 23.27
C LEU A 85 -3.94 -12.62 24.14
N ARG A 86 -4.38 -12.88 25.38
CA ARG A 86 -3.76 -13.87 26.27
C ARG A 86 -4.37 -15.27 26.23
N SER A 87 -5.31 -15.54 25.36
CA SER A 87 -5.97 -16.86 25.26
C SER A 87 -5.49 -17.73 24.08
N PHE A 88 -4.41 -17.38 23.38
CA PHE A 88 -3.69 -18.34 22.56
C PHE A 88 -2.71 -19.06 23.45
N GLY A 89 -3.10 -20.34 23.79
CA GLY A 89 -2.43 -21.16 24.77
C GLY A 89 -0.91 -21.23 24.56
N GLU A 90 -0.19 -21.15 25.68
CA GLU A 90 1.17 -21.67 25.76
C GLU A 90 1.21 -23.09 25.20
N PRO A 91 2.19 -23.44 24.38
CA PRO A 91 2.35 -24.83 23.94
C PRO A 91 2.67 -25.67 25.20
N GLU A 92 1.81 -26.64 25.51
CA GLU A 92 2.11 -27.63 26.54
C GLU A 92 3.47 -28.29 26.24
N PRO A 93 4.35 -28.49 27.26
CA PRO A 93 5.60 -29.20 27.06
C PRO A 93 5.31 -30.64 26.66
N VAL A 94 5.74 -31.01 25.46
CA VAL A 94 5.66 -32.38 24.94
C VAL A 94 6.44 -33.26 25.89
N SER A 95 5.76 -34.09 26.67
CA SER A 95 6.35 -35.11 27.53
C SER A 95 7.14 -36.12 26.68
N ALA A 96 8.45 -36.20 26.91
CA ALA A 96 9.29 -37.22 26.31
C ALA A 96 8.80 -38.61 26.75
N PRO A 97 8.83 -39.62 25.84
CA PRO A 97 8.42 -40.98 26.19
C PRO A 97 9.38 -41.56 27.24
N THR A 98 8.85 -41.89 28.41
CA THR A 98 9.52 -42.62 29.47
C THR A 98 9.88 -44.01 28.97
N ARG A 99 11.18 -44.31 28.87
CA ARG A 99 11.68 -45.71 28.77
C ARG A 99 11.40 -46.40 30.10
N PRO A 100 10.86 -47.65 30.08
CA PRO A 100 10.74 -48.42 31.32
C PRO A 100 12.16 -48.82 31.80
N GLY A 101 12.58 -48.21 32.88
CA GLY A 101 13.75 -48.59 33.63
C GLY A 101 13.49 -49.87 34.42
N GLY A 102 14.02 -50.96 33.93
CA GLY A 102 14.14 -52.18 34.71
C GLY A 102 15.35 -52.06 35.62
N SER A 103 15.12 -51.85 36.91
CA SER A 103 16.12 -51.99 37.97
C SER A 103 16.41 -53.47 38.16
N VAL A 104 17.62 -53.91 37.89
CA VAL A 104 18.13 -55.24 38.28
C VAL A 104 18.93 -55.07 39.57
N ASP A 105 18.39 -55.61 40.64
CA ASP A 105 18.98 -55.72 41.94
C ASP A 105 20.15 -56.77 41.90
N PRO A 106 21.35 -56.52 42.47
CA PRO A 106 22.42 -57.48 42.50
C PRO A 106 22.34 -58.28 43.81
N THR A 107 21.63 -59.36 43.81
CA THR A 107 21.71 -60.32 44.90
C THR A 107 22.53 -61.55 44.51
N LEU A 108 23.61 -61.72 45.21
CA LEU A 108 24.50 -62.83 45.33
C LEU A 108 23.79 -64.21 45.27
N VAL A 109 24.18 -65.06 44.34
CA VAL A 109 24.02 -66.49 44.47
C VAL A 109 25.32 -67.21 44.06
N GLY A 110 25.69 -68.10 44.94
CA GLY A 110 26.95 -68.74 45.10
C GLY A 110 27.42 -69.69 43.97
N VAL A 111 28.68 -69.84 43.97
CA VAL A 111 29.48 -70.76 43.11
C VAL A 111 29.35 -72.20 43.64
N PRO A 112 29.01 -73.17 42.81
CA PRO A 112 29.47 -74.55 43.06
C PRO A 112 30.73 -74.84 42.25
N ARG A 113 31.77 -75.24 43.01
CA ARG A 113 32.98 -75.84 42.46
C ARG A 113 32.71 -77.24 41.98
N GLY A 114 33.29 -77.54 40.82
CA GLY A 114 33.77 -78.90 40.52
C GLY A 114 33.09 -79.53 39.32
N ALA A 115 33.82 -79.63 38.22
CA ALA A 115 33.93 -80.83 37.40
C ALA A 115 35.02 -80.70 36.35
N ALA A 116 35.93 -81.67 36.36
CA ALA A 116 36.93 -82.18 35.45
C ALA A 116 37.08 -81.49 34.07
N GLY A 117 38.29 -81.11 33.76
CA GLY A 117 38.71 -80.61 32.45
C GLY A 117 38.73 -81.70 31.37
N PRO A 118 38.42 -81.34 30.12
CA PRO A 118 38.63 -82.19 28.97
C PRO A 118 40.13 -82.20 28.55
N PRO A 119 40.61 -83.27 27.86
CA PRO A 119 42.01 -83.46 27.51
C PRO A 119 42.52 -82.41 26.49
N PRO A 120 43.81 -82.21 26.39
CA PRO A 120 44.40 -81.18 25.54
C PRO A 120 44.21 -81.52 24.04
N GLY A 121 43.30 -80.78 23.39
CA GLY A 121 43.24 -80.81 21.93
C GLY A 121 44.44 -80.14 21.32
N ARG A 122 45.01 -80.74 20.29
CA ARG A 122 46.14 -80.20 19.52
C ARG A 122 45.82 -78.80 19.01
N GLY A 123 46.38 -77.80 19.62
CA GLY A 123 46.24 -76.41 19.20
C GLY A 123 46.82 -76.23 17.81
N LEU A 124 45.96 -75.65 16.91
CA LEU A 124 46.43 -75.15 15.65
C LEU A 124 47.51 -74.11 15.88
N ARG A 125 48.63 -74.26 15.12
CA ARG A 125 49.76 -73.35 15.22
C ARG A 125 49.31 -71.89 15.09
N PRO A 126 49.70 -70.94 15.94
CA PRO A 126 49.19 -69.55 15.90
C PRO A 126 49.40 -68.89 14.56
N ALA A 127 50.39 -69.30 13.79
CA ALA A 127 50.59 -68.84 12.41
C ALA A 127 49.43 -69.18 11.43
N VAL A 128 48.79 -70.38 11.64
CA VAL A 128 47.66 -70.77 10.80
C VAL A 128 46.38 -69.94 11.13
N VAL A 129 46.17 -69.67 12.42
CA VAL A 129 45.04 -68.81 12.87
C VAL A 129 45.22 -67.39 12.37
N ALA A 130 46.41 -66.84 12.44
CA ALA A 130 46.77 -65.51 11.92
C ALA A 130 46.61 -65.48 10.39
N GLY A 131 46.99 -66.49 9.66
CA GLY A 131 46.82 -66.59 8.22
C GLY A 131 45.39 -66.61 7.80
N VAL A 132 44.52 -67.40 8.50
CA VAL A 132 43.04 -67.43 8.23
C VAL A 132 42.40 -66.10 8.58
N ALA A 133 42.83 -65.45 9.67
CA ALA A 133 42.26 -64.12 10.02
C ALA A 133 42.62 -63.06 8.98
N VAL A 134 43.88 -63.04 8.48
CA VAL A 134 44.22 -62.07 7.39
C VAL A 134 43.50 -62.41 6.09
N LEU A 135 43.37 -63.71 5.76
CA LEU A 135 42.61 -64.10 4.54
C LEU A 135 41.14 -63.71 4.65
N ALA A 136 40.50 -63.85 5.81
CA ALA A 136 39.13 -63.42 6.07
C ALA A 136 38.97 -61.88 5.98
N LEU A 137 39.97 -61.14 6.50
CA LEU A 137 39.97 -59.65 6.38
C LEU A 137 40.12 -59.18 4.92
N VAL A 138 41.01 -59.82 4.16
CA VAL A 138 41.21 -59.48 2.74
C VAL A 138 39.98 -59.91 1.92
N ALA A 139 39.41 -61.07 2.18
CA ALA A 139 38.17 -61.49 1.50
C ALA A 139 36.96 -60.62 1.87
N GLY A 140 36.90 -60.17 3.15
CA GLY A 140 35.87 -59.21 3.62
C GLY A 140 35.99 -57.85 2.96
N ALA A 141 37.24 -57.35 2.86
CA ALA A 141 37.47 -56.06 2.20
C ALA A 141 37.21 -56.10 0.69
N LEU A 142 37.66 -57.17 0.01
CA LEU A 142 37.38 -57.36 -1.41
C LEU A 142 35.89 -57.62 -1.69
N GLY A 143 35.22 -58.38 -0.82
CA GLY A 143 33.76 -58.63 -0.88
C GLY A 143 32.95 -57.36 -0.63
N GLY A 144 33.38 -56.54 0.32
CA GLY A 144 32.75 -55.24 0.62
C GLY A 144 32.83 -54.26 -0.55
N VAL A 145 34.05 -54.14 -1.15
CA VAL A 145 34.23 -53.27 -2.34
C VAL A 145 33.51 -53.81 -3.56
N ALA A 146 33.44 -55.14 -3.74
CA ALA A 146 32.69 -55.73 -4.84
C ALA A 146 31.17 -55.60 -4.64
N ALA A 147 30.67 -55.75 -3.39
CA ALA A 147 29.28 -55.55 -3.06
C ALA A 147 28.88 -54.07 -3.24
N ASP A 148 29.70 -53.14 -2.83
CA ASP A 148 29.50 -51.70 -3.02
C ASP A 148 29.41 -51.31 -4.51
N ARG A 149 30.30 -51.93 -5.35
CA ARG A 149 30.28 -51.68 -6.80
C ARG A 149 29.19 -52.41 -7.57
N LEU A 150 28.68 -53.56 -7.09
CA LEU A 150 27.66 -54.37 -7.76
C LEU A 150 26.23 -54.06 -7.26
N LEU A 151 26.10 -53.63 -6.00
CA LEU A 151 24.82 -53.34 -5.39
C LEU A 151 24.55 -51.83 -5.24
N GLY A 152 25.55 -51.00 -5.41
CA GLY A 152 25.48 -49.53 -5.28
C GLY A 152 24.91 -48.81 -6.50
N GLN A 153 24.65 -49.51 -7.62
CA GLN A 153 24.13 -48.84 -8.85
C GLN A 153 22.62 -48.79 -8.99
N ASP A 154 21.86 -49.50 -8.15
CA ASP A 154 20.39 -49.47 -8.24
C ASP A 154 19.74 -49.42 -6.84
N SER A 155 20.09 -48.46 -6.01
CA SER A 155 19.24 -48.12 -4.88
C SER A 155 18.32 -46.94 -5.26
N PRO A 156 17.06 -47.23 -5.66
CA PRO A 156 16.08 -46.17 -5.75
C PRO A 156 15.64 -45.79 -4.34
N GLY A 157 16.28 -44.76 -3.75
CA GLY A 157 15.81 -44.28 -2.46
C GLY A 157 16.85 -43.68 -1.50
N ALA A 158 18.09 -43.46 -1.91
CA ALA A 158 18.91 -42.51 -1.18
C ALA A 158 18.36 -41.10 -1.48
N TYR A 159 17.38 -40.66 -0.71
CA TYR A 159 17.04 -39.25 -0.66
C TYR A 159 18.33 -38.55 -0.15
N THR A 160 19.06 -37.94 -1.07
CA THR A 160 20.08 -36.98 -0.68
C THR A 160 19.30 -35.86 0.02
N SER A 161 19.50 -35.70 1.31
CA SER A 161 18.89 -34.62 2.11
C SER A 161 19.41 -33.23 1.72
N ALA A 162 20.17 -33.12 0.65
CA ALA A 162 20.55 -31.86 0.05
C ALA A 162 19.38 -31.35 -0.77
N LEU A 163 18.79 -30.23 -0.32
CA LEU A 163 17.84 -29.46 -1.13
C LEU A 163 18.54 -29.10 -2.46
N PRO A 164 17.78 -29.08 -3.59
CA PRO A 164 18.34 -28.62 -4.86
C PRO A 164 18.97 -27.25 -4.66
N PRO A 165 20.17 -26.99 -5.17
CA PRO A 165 20.76 -25.67 -5.12
C PRO A 165 19.81 -24.69 -5.81
N ALA A 166 19.62 -23.49 -5.22
CA ALA A 166 18.88 -22.42 -5.85
C ALA A 166 19.52 -22.15 -7.23
N SER A 167 18.74 -22.27 -8.28
CA SER A 167 19.17 -22.03 -9.66
C SER A 167 19.31 -20.53 -10.00
N VAL A 168 19.20 -19.67 -8.99
CA VAL A 168 19.34 -18.22 -9.16
C VAL A 168 20.80 -17.86 -9.04
N GLU A 169 21.43 -17.46 -10.13
CA GLU A 169 22.77 -16.85 -10.07
C GLU A 169 22.69 -15.57 -9.24
N PRO A 170 23.57 -15.39 -8.23
CA PRO A 170 23.66 -14.13 -7.50
C PRO A 170 24.10 -13.04 -8.48
N GLY A 171 23.25 -12.03 -8.70
CA GLY A 171 23.54 -10.92 -9.60
C GLY A 171 22.89 -11.01 -10.98
N ALA A 172 21.82 -11.81 -11.16
CA ALA A 172 21.02 -11.73 -12.39
C ALA A 172 20.59 -10.28 -12.61
N ASP A 173 21.06 -9.68 -13.73
CA ASP A 173 20.65 -8.35 -14.17
C ASP A 173 19.13 -8.32 -14.25
N ARG A 174 18.52 -7.45 -13.42
CA ARG A 174 17.07 -7.26 -13.43
C ARG A 174 16.74 -6.38 -14.61
N PRO A 175 15.67 -6.69 -15.39
CA PRO A 175 15.28 -5.84 -16.50
C PRO A 175 15.04 -4.40 -16.02
N ALA A 176 15.55 -3.42 -16.75
CA ALA A 176 15.28 -2.01 -16.50
C ALA A 176 13.77 -1.76 -16.49
N GLY A 177 13.29 -0.98 -15.52
CA GLY A 177 11.86 -0.70 -15.32
C GLY A 177 11.07 -1.87 -14.71
N SER A 178 11.72 -2.95 -14.27
CA SER A 178 11.04 -3.96 -13.44
C SER A 178 10.75 -3.40 -12.04
N VAL A 179 9.73 -3.92 -11.35
CA VAL A 179 9.41 -3.51 -9.96
C VAL A 179 10.64 -3.60 -9.06
N ALA A 180 11.49 -4.60 -9.27
CA ALA A 180 12.72 -4.77 -8.50
C ALA A 180 13.78 -3.73 -8.82
N ASP A 181 13.87 -3.26 -10.06
CA ASP A 181 14.77 -2.19 -10.49
C ASP A 181 14.29 -0.83 -9.95
N ILE A 182 12.99 -0.53 -10.09
CA ILE A 182 12.35 0.65 -9.52
C ILE A 182 12.55 0.68 -7.99
N ALA A 183 12.30 -0.44 -7.30
CA ALA A 183 12.48 -0.54 -5.87
C ALA A 183 13.93 -0.28 -5.46
N ALA A 184 14.92 -0.84 -6.16
CA ALA A 184 16.34 -0.63 -5.88
C ALA A 184 16.75 0.85 -6.03
N THR A 185 16.14 1.57 -6.97
CA THR A 185 16.38 3.00 -7.22
C THR A 185 15.71 3.88 -6.16
N VAL A 186 14.48 3.54 -5.75
CA VAL A 186 13.63 4.41 -4.91
C VAL A 186 13.89 4.20 -3.41
N LEU A 187 14.08 2.93 -2.97
CA LEU A 187 14.22 2.58 -1.55
C LEU A 187 15.30 3.37 -0.78
N PRO A 188 16.48 3.69 -1.36
CA PRO A 188 17.49 4.48 -0.63
C PRO A 188 17.02 5.88 -0.22
N SER A 189 16.00 6.41 -0.90
CA SER A 189 15.44 7.74 -0.65
C SER A 189 14.18 7.70 0.21
N VAL A 190 13.67 6.51 0.57
CA VAL A 190 12.48 6.35 1.41
C VAL A 190 12.90 6.07 2.85
N VAL A 191 12.28 6.78 3.77
CA VAL A 191 12.61 6.75 5.19
C VAL A 191 11.43 6.33 6.05
N SER A 192 11.69 5.81 7.23
CA SER A 192 10.71 5.62 8.29
C SER A 192 10.74 6.82 9.23
N LEU A 193 9.55 7.33 9.58
CA LEU A 193 9.42 8.36 10.62
C LEU A 193 8.83 7.72 11.88
N GLN A 194 9.44 8.04 13.02
CA GLN A 194 8.93 7.75 14.35
C GLN A 194 8.71 9.05 15.08
N VAL A 195 7.48 9.29 15.51
CA VAL A 195 7.12 10.50 16.24
C VAL A 195 6.67 10.12 17.64
N ARG A 196 7.37 10.62 18.64
CA ARG A 196 7.12 10.36 20.06
C ARG A 196 6.41 11.57 20.65
N GLY A 197 5.10 11.47 20.80
CA GLY A 197 4.26 12.47 21.45
C GLY A 197 3.79 12.03 22.85
N THR A 198 2.99 12.86 23.49
CA THR A 198 2.38 12.58 24.80
C THR A 198 1.44 11.36 24.78
N ASP A 199 0.82 11.09 23.64
CA ASP A 199 -0.20 10.05 23.45
C ASP A 199 0.37 8.72 22.94
N GLY A 200 1.70 8.64 22.75
CA GLY A 200 2.37 7.43 22.30
C GLY A 200 3.36 7.66 21.15
N VAL A 201 3.62 6.59 20.38
CA VAL A 201 4.52 6.62 19.24
C VAL A 201 3.69 6.43 17.97
N ALA A 202 3.70 7.43 17.10
CA ALA A 202 3.20 7.33 15.74
C ALA A 202 4.34 6.88 14.80
N THR A 203 4.02 6.11 13.78
CA THR A 203 4.99 5.67 12.76
C THR A 203 4.40 5.82 11.37
N GLY A 204 5.25 6.20 10.42
CA GLY A 204 4.90 6.32 9.03
C GLY A 204 6.14 6.31 8.14
N SER A 205 5.96 6.67 6.90
CA SER A 205 7.01 6.80 5.91
C SER A 205 7.17 8.23 5.46
N GLY A 206 8.29 8.51 4.83
CA GLY A 206 8.56 9.74 4.09
C GLY A 206 9.56 9.46 2.99
N PHE A 207 9.88 10.47 2.23
CA PHE A 207 10.95 10.38 1.24
C PHE A 207 11.70 11.70 1.10
N VAL A 208 12.96 11.59 0.72
CA VAL A 208 13.85 12.73 0.56
C VAL A 208 13.40 13.59 -0.62
N LEU A 209 13.14 14.89 -0.36
CA LEU A 209 12.81 15.88 -1.38
C LEU A 209 14.05 16.60 -1.91
N ARG A 210 15.04 16.84 -1.03
CA ARG A 210 16.22 17.65 -1.34
C ARG A 210 17.47 17.05 -0.70
N GLU A 211 18.61 17.23 -1.34
CA GLU A 211 19.92 16.73 -0.88
C GLU A 211 20.34 17.29 0.49
N ASP A 212 19.78 18.45 0.87
CA ASP A 212 20.08 19.13 2.13
C ASP A 212 19.17 18.72 3.30
N GLY A 213 18.40 17.61 3.17
CA GLY A 213 17.72 16.97 4.30
C GLY A 213 16.23 17.29 4.45
N TYR A 214 15.57 17.91 3.46
CA TYR A 214 14.12 18.05 3.48
C TYR A 214 13.45 16.74 3.08
N ILE A 215 12.46 16.33 3.87
CA ILE A 215 11.72 15.06 3.72
C ILE A 215 10.23 15.37 3.73
N LEU A 216 9.50 14.84 2.73
CA LEU A 216 8.04 14.93 2.65
C LEU A 216 7.40 13.73 3.30
N THR A 217 6.29 13.96 4.00
CA THR A 217 5.46 12.94 4.65
C THR A 217 4.01 13.42 4.75
N ASN A 218 3.11 12.62 5.37
CA ASN A 218 1.77 13.07 5.69
C ASN A 218 1.71 13.86 7.01
N ASN A 219 0.75 14.79 7.11
CA ASN A 219 0.46 15.53 8.33
C ASN A 219 0.12 14.60 9.50
N HIS A 220 -0.78 13.62 9.28
CA HIS A 220 -1.20 12.71 10.35
C HIS A 220 -0.05 11.86 10.93
N VAL A 221 1.04 11.67 10.19
CA VAL A 221 2.25 10.96 10.68
C VAL A 221 2.99 11.81 11.72
N VAL A 222 3.04 13.13 11.52
CA VAL A 222 3.80 14.07 12.35
C VAL A 222 2.93 14.96 13.23
N ALA A 223 1.62 14.74 13.28
CA ALA A 223 0.69 15.62 13.99
C ALA A 223 1.10 15.83 15.46
N SER A 224 1.51 14.76 16.16
CA SER A 224 1.97 14.85 17.55
C SER A 224 3.29 15.60 17.75
N ALA A 225 4.06 15.83 16.68
CA ALA A 225 5.28 16.67 16.75
C ALA A 225 4.93 18.16 16.90
N ALA A 226 3.80 18.60 16.34
CA ALA A 226 3.32 19.98 16.52
C ALA A 226 3.02 20.33 17.98
N ASP A 227 2.66 19.33 18.79
CA ASP A 227 2.41 19.45 20.23
C ASP A 227 3.68 19.25 21.09
N GLY A 228 4.86 19.32 20.49
CA GLY A 228 6.16 19.18 21.16
C GLY A 228 6.70 17.75 21.24
N GLY A 229 6.23 16.86 20.36
CA GLY A 229 6.80 15.52 20.22
C GLY A 229 8.12 15.54 19.44
N ASP A 230 8.98 14.54 19.71
CA ASP A 230 10.25 14.32 18.99
C ASP A 230 10.03 13.53 17.71
N VAL A 231 10.64 13.97 16.61
CA VAL A 231 10.67 13.26 15.33
C VAL A 231 12.03 12.63 15.12
N VAL A 232 12.06 11.32 14.83
CA VAL A 232 13.26 10.58 14.44
C VAL A 232 13.05 9.97 13.06
N VAL A 233 13.98 10.21 12.16
CA VAL A 233 14.03 9.64 10.82
C VAL A 233 15.00 8.47 10.83
N LEU A 234 14.54 7.30 10.37
CA LEU A 234 15.36 6.11 10.17
C LEU A 234 15.53 5.88 8.67
N PHE A 235 16.77 5.93 8.22
CA PHE A 235 17.16 5.73 6.82
C PHE A 235 17.29 4.25 6.46
N SER A 236 17.32 3.94 5.16
CA SER A 236 17.38 2.57 4.64
C SER A 236 18.65 1.81 5.01
N ASP A 237 19.74 2.51 5.34
CA ASP A 237 21.02 1.95 5.83
C ASP A 237 21.03 1.66 7.34
N GLY A 238 19.95 2.00 8.06
CA GLY A 238 19.79 1.84 9.50
C GLY A 238 20.30 3.02 10.34
N HIS A 239 20.76 4.09 9.72
CA HIS A 239 21.14 5.32 10.40
C HIS A 239 19.90 6.08 10.86
N GLU A 240 19.94 6.65 12.06
CA GLU A 240 18.87 7.44 12.67
C GLU A 240 19.33 8.90 12.79
N SER A 241 18.42 9.84 12.45
CA SER A 241 18.67 11.26 12.60
C SER A 241 17.44 11.94 13.24
N PRO A 242 17.67 12.86 14.21
CA PRO A 242 16.59 13.70 14.71
C PRO A 242 16.14 14.66 13.59
N ALA A 243 14.85 14.96 13.57
CA ALA A 243 14.27 15.86 12.58
C ALA A 243 13.45 16.95 13.23
N GLU A 244 13.44 18.13 12.62
CA GLU A 244 12.59 19.26 12.99
C GLU A 244 11.38 19.33 12.05
N LEU A 245 10.21 19.64 12.58
CA LEU A 245 9.01 19.93 11.78
C LEU A 245 9.16 21.31 11.15
N VAL A 246 9.29 21.38 9.83
CA VAL A 246 9.39 22.63 9.07
C VAL A 246 8.04 23.30 8.94
N GLY A 247 7.02 22.52 8.59
CA GLY A 247 5.65 22.95 8.45
C GLY A 247 4.73 21.81 8.12
N ARG A 248 3.44 22.01 8.36
CA ARG A 248 2.40 21.04 8.08
C ARG A 248 1.12 21.70 7.59
N THR A 249 0.27 20.96 6.94
CA THR A 249 -1.08 21.37 6.56
C THR A 249 -2.06 20.23 6.78
N VAL A 250 -3.09 20.51 7.57
CA VAL A 250 -4.21 19.58 7.77
C VAL A 250 -5.02 19.44 6.48
N ASP A 251 -5.24 20.54 5.75
CA ASP A 251 -6.12 20.61 4.57
C ASP A 251 -5.73 19.66 3.43
N TYR A 252 -4.43 19.35 3.31
CA TYR A 252 -3.89 18.45 2.28
C TYR A 252 -3.26 17.17 2.84
N ASP A 253 -3.25 17.00 4.18
CA ASP A 253 -2.59 15.88 4.86
C ASP A 253 -1.10 15.77 4.46
N LEU A 254 -0.37 16.88 4.42
CA LEU A 254 1.05 16.93 4.06
C LEU A 254 1.87 17.64 5.13
N ALA A 255 3.13 17.23 5.27
CA ALA A 255 4.10 17.85 6.15
C ALA A 255 5.53 17.73 5.60
N VAL A 256 6.38 18.65 5.96
CA VAL A 256 7.81 18.64 5.67
C VAL A 256 8.58 18.62 6.98
N VAL A 257 9.52 17.70 7.09
CA VAL A 257 10.50 17.66 8.19
C VAL A 257 11.91 17.87 7.64
N LYS A 258 12.83 18.30 8.51
CA LYS A 258 14.22 18.62 8.15
C LYS A 258 15.17 17.86 9.07
N VAL A 259 16.13 17.15 8.48
CA VAL A 259 17.28 16.55 9.17
C VAL A 259 18.55 17.34 8.88
N GLU A 260 19.56 17.24 9.76
CA GLU A 260 20.87 17.89 9.56
C GLU A 260 21.73 17.17 8.50
N ASP A 261 21.35 15.96 8.09
CA ASP A 261 22.06 15.17 7.09
C ASP A 261 22.05 15.85 5.74
N THR A 262 23.14 15.70 5.01
CA THR A 262 23.37 16.29 3.68
C THR A 262 23.90 15.25 2.70
N GLY A 263 23.79 15.53 1.41
CA GLY A 263 24.19 14.59 0.37
C GLY A 263 23.22 13.42 0.22
N LEU A 264 21.98 13.60 0.67
CA LEU A 264 20.91 12.65 0.52
C LEU A 264 20.49 12.55 -0.95
N THR A 265 19.92 11.43 -1.35
CA THR A 265 19.42 11.23 -2.72
C THR A 265 17.94 11.58 -2.80
N PRO A 266 17.53 12.69 -3.47
CA PRO A 266 16.13 13.06 -3.62
C PRO A 266 15.40 12.18 -4.62
N LEU A 267 14.08 12.00 -4.43
CA LEU A 267 13.20 11.45 -5.47
C LEU A 267 12.71 12.56 -6.40
N ALA A 268 12.70 12.27 -7.69
CA ALA A 268 12.09 13.16 -8.67
C ALA A 268 10.56 13.11 -8.53
N LEU A 269 9.92 14.29 -8.44
CA LEU A 269 8.47 14.40 -8.52
C LEU A 269 8.07 14.41 -10.00
N GLY A 270 7.28 13.42 -10.42
CA GLY A 270 6.65 13.36 -11.73
C GLY A 270 5.46 14.32 -11.84
N ASP A 271 4.87 14.39 -13.02
CA ASP A 271 3.66 15.16 -13.27
C ASP A 271 2.42 14.27 -13.06
N SER A 272 1.64 14.56 -12.01
CA SER A 272 0.42 13.80 -11.72
C SER A 272 -0.74 14.08 -12.67
N ASP A 273 -0.68 15.16 -13.47
CA ASP A 273 -1.72 15.49 -14.44
C ASP A 273 -1.56 14.66 -15.73
N ASP A 274 -0.37 14.11 -15.98
CA ASP A 274 -0.09 13.19 -17.11
C ASP A 274 -0.51 11.74 -16.82
N VAL A 275 -0.89 11.42 -15.57
CA VAL A 275 -1.23 10.05 -15.17
C VAL A 275 -2.59 9.64 -15.71
N VAL A 276 -2.70 8.42 -16.23
CA VAL A 276 -3.97 7.89 -16.75
C VAL A 276 -4.36 6.59 -16.05
N VAL A 277 -5.67 6.28 -16.04
CA VAL A 277 -6.19 5.01 -15.50
C VAL A 277 -5.59 3.83 -16.27
N GLY A 278 -5.04 2.87 -15.54
CA GLY A 278 -4.34 1.71 -16.08
C GLY A 278 -2.80 1.82 -16.03
N ASP A 279 -2.24 3.00 -15.75
CA ASP A 279 -0.79 3.15 -15.59
C ASP A 279 -0.28 2.29 -14.43
N PRO A 280 0.82 1.54 -14.62
CA PRO A 280 1.43 0.78 -13.55
C PRO A 280 2.10 1.68 -12.53
N VAL A 281 1.91 1.37 -11.25
CA VAL A 281 2.51 2.11 -10.14
C VAL A 281 3.07 1.17 -9.08
N VAL A 282 4.03 1.69 -8.34
CA VAL A 282 4.67 1.03 -7.20
C VAL A 282 4.52 1.93 -5.98
N ALA A 283 3.85 1.44 -4.95
CA ALA A 283 3.78 2.12 -3.67
C ALA A 283 4.92 1.63 -2.77
N VAL A 284 5.66 2.56 -2.20
CA VAL A 284 6.82 2.28 -1.35
C VAL A 284 6.61 2.91 0.02
N GLY A 285 7.10 2.22 1.05
CA GLY A 285 7.13 2.72 2.42
C GLY A 285 8.18 2.00 3.25
N ALA A 286 8.45 2.47 4.45
CA ALA A 286 9.39 1.89 5.40
C ALA A 286 8.74 1.68 6.78
N PRO A 287 7.67 0.85 6.87
CA PRO A 287 6.94 0.66 8.11
C PRO A 287 7.85 0.06 9.20
N LEU A 288 7.74 0.61 10.43
CA LEU A 288 8.40 0.08 11.63
C LEU A 288 9.94 0.01 11.56
N GLY A 289 10.58 0.81 10.70
CA GLY A 289 12.04 0.75 10.51
C GLY A 289 12.54 -0.54 9.84
N LEU A 290 11.62 -1.33 9.25
CA LEU A 290 11.97 -2.49 8.43
C LEU A 290 12.41 -2.02 7.04
N ASN A 291 13.40 -2.74 6.46
CA ASN A 291 13.89 -2.47 5.11
C ASN A 291 12.75 -2.50 4.10
N GLY A 292 12.23 -1.33 3.78
CA GLY A 292 11.29 -0.99 2.73
C GLY A 292 10.19 -2.00 2.39
N THR A 293 8.95 -1.57 2.42
CA THR A 293 7.81 -2.34 1.89
C THR A 293 7.48 -1.82 0.51
N VAL A 294 7.33 -2.72 -0.45
CA VAL A 294 7.00 -2.41 -1.84
C VAL A 294 5.75 -3.18 -2.23
N THR A 295 4.74 -2.47 -2.71
CA THR A 295 3.55 -3.05 -3.30
C THR A 295 3.34 -2.50 -4.70
N THR A 296 2.72 -3.26 -5.60
CA THR A 296 2.49 -2.85 -6.98
C THR A 296 1.03 -2.96 -7.36
N GLY A 297 0.61 -2.11 -8.26
CA GLY A 297 -0.75 -2.04 -8.78
C GLY A 297 -0.81 -1.12 -9.99
N ILE A 298 -1.99 -0.60 -10.25
CA ILE A 298 -2.26 0.37 -11.31
C ILE A 298 -2.99 1.59 -10.75
N ILE A 299 -3.03 2.65 -11.51
CA ILE A 299 -3.98 3.74 -11.29
C ILE A 299 -5.38 3.22 -11.61
N SER A 300 -6.23 3.09 -10.58
CA SER A 300 -7.59 2.56 -10.72
C SER A 300 -8.61 3.65 -11.07
N ALA A 301 -8.41 4.86 -10.56
CA ALA A 301 -9.23 6.03 -10.86
C ALA A 301 -8.49 7.32 -10.53
N LEU A 302 -8.96 8.43 -11.10
CA LEU A 302 -8.48 9.78 -10.82
C LEU A 302 -9.61 10.62 -10.26
N ASN A 303 -9.23 11.74 -9.61
CA ASN A 303 -10.18 12.73 -9.08
C ASN A 303 -11.18 12.13 -8.09
N ARG A 304 -10.72 11.23 -7.22
CA ARG A 304 -11.57 10.67 -6.16
C ARG A 304 -11.63 11.61 -4.96
N PRO A 305 -12.83 12.09 -4.59
CA PRO A 305 -12.98 12.82 -3.34
C PRO A 305 -12.78 11.85 -2.18
N VAL A 306 -11.77 12.11 -1.37
CA VAL A 306 -11.52 11.35 -0.15
C VAL A 306 -11.27 12.28 1.02
N GLN A 307 -11.62 11.82 2.20
CA GLN A 307 -11.32 12.47 3.46
C GLN A 307 -10.18 11.71 4.16
N ALA A 308 -9.27 12.44 4.78
CA ALA A 308 -8.21 11.89 5.60
C ALA A 308 -8.17 12.63 6.94
N GLY A 309 -7.97 11.90 8.05
CA GLY A 309 -7.91 12.47 9.39
C GLY A 309 -9.10 12.13 10.26
N ALA A 310 -9.13 12.70 11.48
CA ALA A 310 -10.21 12.58 12.46
C ALA A 310 -11.11 13.84 12.41
N ALA A 311 -12.29 13.76 13.01
CA ALA A 311 -13.35 14.77 12.91
C ALA A 311 -12.94 16.24 13.14
N ALA A 312 -11.84 16.50 13.86
CA ALA A 312 -11.33 17.84 14.11
C ALA A 312 -10.27 18.30 13.09
N GLU A 313 -9.60 17.37 12.42
CA GLU A 313 -8.53 17.61 11.45
C GLU A 313 -8.83 16.75 10.20
N THR A 314 -9.76 17.19 9.37
CA THR A 314 -10.16 16.47 8.16
C THR A 314 -9.58 17.14 6.91
N ALA A 315 -8.67 16.45 6.23
CA ALA A 315 -8.21 16.80 4.89
C ALA A 315 -9.26 16.43 3.84
N PHE A 316 -9.38 17.24 2.80
CA PHE A 316 -10.18 16.95 1.61
C PHE A 316 -9.25 16.82 0.41
N ILE A 317 -9.05 15.62 -0.08
CA ILE A 317 -8.04 15.29 -1.08
C ILE A 317 -8.70 14.90 -2.39
N ASN A 318 -8.28 15.50 -3.50
CA ASN A 318 -8.59 15.03 -4.86
C ASN A 318 -7.66 13.89 -5.22
N ALA A 319 -7.95 12.68 -4.73
CA ALA A 319 -7.00 11.59 -4.70
C ALA A 319 -6.87 10.83 -6.03
N ILE A 320 -5.67 10.30 -6.24
CA ILE A 320 -5.39 9.18 -7.14
C ILE A 320 -5.78 7.91 -6.41
N GLN A 321 -6.61 7.06 -7.03
CA GLN A 321 -6.95 5.73 -6.52
C GLN A 321 -6.06 4.66 -7.16
N THR A 322 -5.55 3.73 -6.35
CA THR A 322 -4.76 2.58 -6.80
C THR A 322 -5.22 1.29 -6.12
N ASP A 323 -4.99 0.15 -6.75
CA ASP A 323 -5.14 -1.17 -6.15
C ASP A 323 -3.84 -1.70 -5.53
N ALA A 324 -2.71 -0.99 -5.69
CA ALA A 324 -1.52 -1.23 -4.89
C ALA A 324 -1.90 -1.18 -3.39
N ALA A 325 -1.43 -2.15 -2.62
CA ALA A 325 -1.82 -2.24 -1.22
C ALA A 325 -1.25 -1.08 -0.38
N ILE A 326 -2.13 -0.16 0.03
CA ILE A 326 -1.81 0.93 0.96
C ILE A 326 -2.31 0.53 2.35
N ASN A 327 -1.40 0.49 3.32
CA ASN A 327 -1.64 0.07 4.70
C ASN A 327 -0.97 1.03 5.68
N PRO A 328 -1.37 1.05 6.97
CA PRO A 328 -0.63 1.77 8.00
C PRO A 328 0.85 1.43 7.96
N GLY A 329 1.69 2.46 7.90
CA GLY A 329 3.14 2.36 7.78
C GLY A 329 3.69 2.75 6.41
N ASN A 330 2.94 2.64 5.30
CA ASN A 330 3.38 3.24 4.03
C ASN A 330 2.76 4.64 3.76
N SER A 331 1.93 5.16 4.67
CA SER A 331 1.50 6.58 4.67
C SER A 331 2.70 7.52 4.68
N GLY A 332 2.68 8.54 3.84
CA GLY A 332 3.76 9.50 3.64
C GLY A 332 4.86 9.03 2.67
N GLY A 333 4.93 7.74 2.36
CA GLY A 333 5.81 7.19 1.34
C GLY A 333 5.33 7.50 -0.09
N PRO A 334 6.21 7.34 -1.09
CA PRO A 334 5.89 7.66 -2.48
C PRO A 334 5.07 6.58 -3.17
N LEU A 335 4.16 7.01 -4.07
CA LEU A 335 3.60 6.23 -5.16
C LEU A 335 4.39 6.63 -6.43
N VAL A 336 5.11 5.69 -7.04
CA VAL A 336 5.98 5.99 -8.18
C VAL A 336 5.49 5.31 -9.46
N ASN A 337 5.78 5.93 -10.59
CA ASN A 337 5.54 5.39 -11.93
C ASN A 337 6.66 4.41 -12.36
N GLY A 338 6.56 3.86 -13.58
CA GLY A 338 7.55 2.95 -14.17
C GLY A 338 8.95 3.54 -14.38
N ARG A 339 9.15 4.85 -14.20
CA ARG A 339 10.44 5.55 -14.26
C ARG A 339 11.02 5.83 -12.85
N GLY A 340 10.31 5.45 -11.78
CA GLY A 340 10.69 5.75 -10.40
C GLY A 340 10.40 7.21 -9.99
N GLU A 341 9.61 7.96 -10.77
CA GLU A 341 9.18 9.31 -10.43
C GLU A 341 7.93 9.27 -9.55
N VAL A 342 7.89 10.10 -8.52
CA VAL A 342 6.76 10.17 -7.59
C VAL A 342 5.56 10.83 -8.26
N VAL A 343 4.47 10.08 -8.44
CA VAL A 343 3.20 10.58 -8.98
C VAL A 343 2.16 10.82 -7.89
N GLY A 344 2.41 10.35 -6.67
CA GLY A 344 1.54 10.61 -5.52
C GLY A 344 2.20 10.27 -4.19
N ILE A 345 1.59 10.71 -3.10
CA ILE A 345 1.98 10.42 -1.70
C ILE A 345 0.92 9.50 -1.10
N ASN A 346 1.31 8.30 -0.67
CA ASN A 346 0.41 7.29 -0.11
C ASN A 346 -0.26 7.80 1.17
N SER A 347 -1.57 7.60 1.33
CA SER A 347 -2.30 7.90 2.57
C SER A 347 -3.20 6.71 2.94
N ALA A 348 -2.85 5.99 4.00
CA ALA A 348 -3.60 4.83 4.47
C ALA A 348 -4.86 5.19 5.27
N ILE A 349 -5.01 6.44 5.67
CA ILE A 349 -6.19 6.95 6.36
C ILE A 349 -7.19 7.63 5.42
N ALA A 350 -6.81 7.85 4.16
CA ALA A 350 -7.69 8.45 3.16
C ALA A 350 -8.81 7.47 2.77
N GLN A 351 -10.07 7.92 2.83
CA GLN A 351 -11.24 7.10 2.57
C GLN A 351 -12.30 7.90 1.82
N PRO A 352 -13.14 7.23 1.00
CA PRO A 352 -14.32 7.87 0.46
C PRO A 352 -15.25 8.38 1.58
N PRO A 353 -15.93 9.52 1.38
CA PRO A 353 -16.90 10.05 2.35
C PRO A 353 -17.93 9.00 2.78
N GLY A 354 -18.22 8.92 4.09
CA GLY A 354 -19.17 7.97 4.64
C GLY A 354 -18.69 6.51 4.76
N SER A 355 -17.45 6.21 4.38
CA SER A 355 -16.85 4.87 4.55
C SER A 355 -16.49 4.61 6.01
N GLN A 356 -16.55 3.33 6.42
CA GLN A 356 -16.01 2.92 7.72
C GLN A 356 -14.54 2.50 7.55
N SER A 357 -13.70 2.79 8.55
CA SER A 357 -12.28 2.43 8.54
C SER A 357 -12.11 0.92 8.39
N ALA A 358 -11.50 0.51 7.28
CA ALA A 358 -11.10 -0.87 7.08
C ALA A 358 -9.75 -1.13 7.74
N THR A 359 -9.61 -2.24 8.45
CA THR A 359 -8.31 -2.72 8.93
C THR A 359 -7.56 -3.38 7.77
N GLY A 360 -6.70 -2.62 7.08
CA GLY A 360 -5.88 -3.09 5.96
C GLY A 360 -6.48 -2.86 4.57
N SER A 361 -5.65 -3.00 3.55
CA SER A 361 -6.02 -2.75 2.16
C SER A 361 -7.00 -3.81 1.65
N ILE A 362 -8.08 -3.33 1.04
CA ILE A 362 -9.10 -4.13 0.35
C ILE A 362 -9.05 -3.95 -1.18
N GLY A 363 -7.90 -3.47 -1.72
CA GLY A 363 -7.76 -3.11 -3.13
C GLY A 363 -8.23 -1.68 -3.44
N LEU A 364 -8.43 -0.87 -2.41
CA LEU A 364 -8.73 0.56 -2.50
C LEU A 364 -7.65 1.32 -1.73
N GLY A 365 -6.65 1.80 -2.43
CA GLY A 365 -5.61 2.68 -1.91
C GLY A 365 -5.76 4.08 -2.50
N PHE A 366 -5.31 5.10 -1.76
CA PHE A 366 -5.38 6.49 -2.19
C PHE A 366 -4.03 7.17 -2.02
N ALA A 367 -3.75 8.11 -2.94
CA ALA A 367 -2.54 8.92 -2.88
C ALA A 367 -2.86 10.38 -3.23
N ILE A 368 -2.18 11.30 -2.56
CA ILE A 368 -2.23 12.74 -2.82
C ILE A 368 -1.42 12.99 -4.10
N PRO A 369 -1.95 13.68 -5.12
CA PRO A 369 -1.24 13.93 -6.36
C PRO A 369 0.08 14.68 -6.18
N SER A 370 1.11 14.31 -6.93
CA SER A 370 2.46 14.90 -6.82
C SER A 370 2.50 16.39 -7.11
N ASN A 371 1.68 16.91 -8.05
CA ASN A 371 1.60 18.34 -8.34
C ASN A 371 1.07 19.13 -7.14
N GLN A 372 0.08 18.59 -6.43
CA GLN A 372 -0.41 19.15 -5.18
C GLN A 372 0.68 19.12 -4.11
N ALA A 373 1.34 17.98 -3.96
CA ALA A 373 2.39 17.78 -2.97
C ALA A 373 3.59 18.71 -3.20
N ARG A 374 3.98 18.94 -4.47
CA ARG A 374 5.03 19.88 -4.85
C ARG A 374 4.72 21.30 -4.39
N ARG A 375 3.55 21.83 -4.79
CA ARG A 375 3.15 23.21 -4.42
C ARG A 375 3.11 23.39 -2.91
N THR A 376 2.51 22.44 -2.21
CA THR A 376 2.40 22.47 -0.75
C THR A 376 3.77 22.40 -0.09
N ALA A 377 4.65 21.48 -0.52
CA ALA A 377 5.98 21.34 0.07
C ALA A 377 6.85 22.60 -0.16
N GLU A 378 6.77 23.22 -1.35
CA GLU A 378 7.47 24.47 -1.64
C GLU A 378 7.03 25.60 -0.68
N GLN A 379 5.72 25.74 -0.41
CA GLN A 379 5.20 26.72 0.55
C GLN A 379 5.63 26.40 1.99
N LEU A 380 5.51 25.13 2.42
CA LEU A 380 5.93 24.71 3.77
C LEU A 380 7.42 24.96 4.00
N ILE A 381 8.26 24.75 2.98
CA ILE A 381 9.72 25.02 3.08
C ILE A 381 10.01 26.51 3.12
N ALA A 382 9.28 27.33 2.36
CA ALA A 382 9.53 28.76 2.26
C ALA A 382 8.97 29.55 3.46
N ASP A 383 7.72 29.23 3.86
CA ASP A 383 6.91 30.06 4.75
C ASP A 383 6.49 29.33 6.04
N GLY A 384 6.67 28.01 6.12
CA GLY A 384 6.22 27.15 7.24
C GLY A 384 4.73 26.84 7.22
N VAL A 385 3.97 27.47 6.33
CA VAL A 385 2.51 27.30 6.17
C VAL A 385 2.16 27.13 4.70
N ALA A 386 1.02 26.46 4.43
CA ALA A 386 0.50 26.30 3.08
C ALA A 386 -0.81 27.07 2.91
N THR A 387 -1.14 27.43 1.67
CA THR A 387 -2.41 28.03 1.30
C THR A 387 -3.23 27.11 0.44
N TYR A 388 -4.56 27.29 0.46
CA TYR A 388 -5.48 26.55 -0.38
C TYR A 388 -6.51 27.48 -1.03
N PRO A 389 -7.00 27.11 -2.25
CA PRO A 389 -7.94 27.93 -2.96
C PRO A 389 -9.34 27.83 -2.37
N VAL A 390 -10.06 28.97 -2.37
CA VAL A 390 -11.43 29.08 -1.88
C VAL A 390 -12.31 29.88 -2.83
N ILE A 391 -13.62 29.61 -2.80
CA ILE A 391 -14.62 30.48 -3.46
C ILE A 391 -15.37 31.37 -2.48
N GLY A 392 -15.22 31.17 -1.16
CA GLY A 392 -15.82 31.99 -0.11
C GLY A 392 -17.33 31.75 0.05
N VAL A 393 -17.79 30.50 0.13
CA VAL A 393 -19.17 30.14 0.43
C VAL A 393 -19.26 29.09 1.54
N LEU A 394 -20.35 29.11 2.30
CA LEU A 394 -20.75 28.00 3.17
C LEU A 394 -21.70 27.09 2.39
N LEU A 395 -21.47 25.78 2.47
CA LEU A 395 -22.31 24.77 1.82
C LEU A 395 -23.35 24.22 2.80
N ASP A 396 -24.57 23.97 2.31
CA ASP A 396 -25.64 23.37 3.10
C ASP A 396 -25.51 21.84 3.09
N GLN A 397 -24.98 21.27 4.16
CA GLN A 397 -24.82 19.82 4.35
C GLN A 397 -26.14 19.06 4.44
N GLY A 398 -27.25 19.74 4.69
CA GLY A 398 -28.60 19.14 4.77
C GLY A 398 -29.36 19.12 3.45
N TYR A 399 -28.83 19.74 2.39
CA TYR A 399 -29.50 19.79 1.10
C TYR A 399 -29.56 18.41 0.44
N GLN A 400 -30.77 18.01 -0.02
CA GLN A 400 -31.05 16.70 -0.62
C GLN A 400 -31.40 16.77 -2.10
N GLY A 401 -31.26 17.95 -2.73
CA GLY A 401 -31.52 18.14 -4.16
C GLY A 401 -30.36 17.79 -5.05
N GLU A 402 -30.53 18.01 -6.35
CA GLU A 402 -29.46 17.89 -7.34
C GLU A 402 -28.43 19.00 -7.15
N GLY A 403 -27.14 18.66 -7.12
CA GLY A 403 -26.03 19.61 -6.95
C GLY A 403 -25.75 19.96 -5.48
N VAL A 404 -24.98 21.00 -5.27
CA VAL A 404 -24.50 21.46 -3.96
C VAL A 404 -25.06 22.85 -3.66
N GLN A 405 -25.86 22.99 -2.60
CA GLN A 405 -26.48 24.28 -2.26
C GLN A 405 -25.55 25.15 -1.41
N VAL A 406 -25.43 26.42 -1.79
CA VAL A 406 -24.86 27.46 -0.94
C VAL A 406 -25.84 27.71 0.22
N SER A 407 -25.34 27.68 1.46
CA SER A 407 -26.17 27.89 2.65
C SER A 407 -27.05 29.14 2.52
N THR A 408 -28.27 29.03 3.03
CA THR A 408 -29.22 30.18 3.04
C THR A 408 -28.97 31.12 4.23
N GLN A 409 -28.20 30.66 5.23
CA GLN A 409 -27.97 31.37 6.49
C GLN A 409 -26.48 31.38 6.86
N ALA A 410 -26.08 32.39 7.61
CA ALA A 410 -24.77 32.41 8.26
C ALA A 410 -24.68 31.31 9.32
N GLN A 411 -23.52 30.68 9.47
CA GLN A 411 -23.26 29.62 10.44
C GLN A 411 -22.01 29.96 11.27
N ALA A 412 -22.08 29.81 12.58
CA ALA A 412 -20.98 30.06 13.52
C ALA A 412 -20.30 31.46 13.34
N GLY A 413 -21.08 32.47 12.89
CA GLY A 413 -20.56 33.83 12.65
C GLY A 413 -20.03 34.07 11.24
N ASN A 414 -19.87 33.01 10.41
CA ASN A 414 -19.45 33.14 9.03
C ASN A 414 -20.66 33.36 8.11
N PRO A 415 -20.61 34.33 7.18
CA PRO A 415 -21.69 34.58 6.22
C PRO A 415 -21.82 33.42 5.22
N ALA A 416 -23.02 33.17 4.69
CA ALA A 416 -23.26 32.13 3.69
C ALA A 416 -22.46 32.34 2.40
N VAL A 417 -22.24 33.60 2.02
CA VAL A 417 -21.32 34.03 0.96
C VAL A 417 -20.45 35.12 1.58
N THR A 418 -19.13 34.99 1.48
CA THR A 418 -18.18 35.96 1.99
C THR A 418 -18.32 37.27 1.22
N PRO A 419 -18.62 38.41 1.90
CA PRO A 419 -18.72 39.70 1.22
C PRO A 419 -17.41 40.06 0.52
N ASP A 420 -17.50 40.60 -0.69
CA ASP A 420 -16.37 40.96 -1.55
C ASP A 420 -15.45 39.76 -1.93
N GLY A 421 -15.79 38.54 -1.53
CA GLY A 421 -15.09 37.32 -1.90
C GLY A 421 -15.40 36.85 -3.34
N PRO A 422 -14.68 35.78 -3.82
CA PRO A 422 -14.80 35.32 -5.20
C PRO A 422 -16.23 34.99 -5.65
N ALA A 423 -16.99 34.30 -4.82
CA ALA A 423 -18.37 33.95 -5.12
C ALA A 423 -19.31 35.18 -5.18
N ASP A 424 -19.14 36.13 -4.25
CA ASP A 424 -19.92 37.36 -4.24
C ASP A 424 -19.62 38.22 -5.45
N ALA A 425 -18.34 38.39 -5.80
CA ALA A 425 -17.88 39.11 -6.99
C ALA A 425 -18.44 38.49 -8.29
N ALA A 426 -18.54 37.15 -8.31
CA ALA A 426 -19.12 36.38 -9.42
C ALA A 426 -20.67 36.38 -9.41
N GLY A 427 -21.29 36.97 -8.41
CA GLY A 427 -22.76 37.11 -8.29
C GLY A 427 -23.47 35.86 -7.80
N ILE A 428 -22.78 34.93 -7.12
CA ILE A 428 -23.38 33.79 -6.42
C ILE A 428 -24.04 34.31 -5.14
N ARG A 429 -25.20 33.77 -4.78
CA ARG A 429 -26.01 34.21 -3.68
C ARG A 429 -26.39 33.08 -2.73
N PRO A 430 -26.71 33.35 -1.45
CA PRO A 430 -27.26 32.35 -0.55
C PRO A 430 -28.49 31.65 -1.18
N GLY A 431 -28.49 30.31 -1.11
CA GLY A 431 -29.51 29.46 -1.70
C GLY A 431 -29.33 29.08 -3.17
N ASP A 432 -28.33 29.62 -3.87
CA ASP A 432 -27.93 29.13 -5.19
C ASP A 432 -27.42 27.68 -5.09
N VAL A 433 -27.66 26.90 -6.17
CA VAL A 433 -27.20 25.50 -6.25
C VAL A 433 -26.13 25.39 -7.31
N ILE A 434 -24.94 24.88 -6.94
CA ILE A 434 -23.83 24.59 -7.84
C ILE A 434 -24.00 23.19 -8.39
N LEU A 435 -24.12 23.05 -9.72
CA LEU A 435 -24.39 21.80 -10.43
C LEU A 435 -23.12 21.16 -11.00
N SER A 436 -22.14 21.99 -11.40
CA SER A 436 -20.84 21.50 -11.91
C SER A 436 -19.74 22.53 -11.72
N ILE A 437 -18.51 22.04 -11.75
CA ILE A 437 -17.27 22.82 -11.79
C ILE A 437 -16.43 22.34 -12.98
N ASP A 438 -16.02 23.25 -13.89
CA ASP A 438 -15.26 22.95 -15.12
C ASP A 438 -15.86 21.74 -15.87
N ASP A 439 -17.18 21.76 -16.13
CA ASP A 439 -17.98 20.70 -16.75
C ASP A 439 -18.06 19.37 -15.97
N ARG A 440 -17.41 19.25 -14.83
CA ARG A 440 -17.53 18.09 -13.94
C ARG A 440 -18.76 18.26 -13.05
N PRO A 441 -19.78 17.39 -13.14
CA PRO A 441 -20.93 17.43 -12.24
C PRO A 441 -20.49 17.24 -10.78
N VAL A 442 -21.16 17.95 -9.85
CA VAL A 442 -21.01 17.78 -8.40
C VAL A 442 -22.36 17.47 -7.79
N THR A 443 -22.40 16.49 -6.90
CA THR A 443 -23.59 16.03 -6.20
C THR A 443 -23.47 16.15 -4.69
N GLU A 444 -22.24 16.09 -4.19
CA GLU A 444 -21.91 16.17 -2.78
C GLU A 444 -20.97 17.36 -2.51
N SER A 445 -21.07 17.96 -1.32
CA SER A 445 -20.23 19.09 -0.92
C SER A 445 -18.73 18.77 -1.03
N ASP A 446 -18.33 17.54 -0.68
CA ASP A 446 -16.95 17.09 -0.70
C ASP A 446 -16.38 17.05 -2.13
N GLU A 447 -17.20 16.70 -3.12
CA GLU A 447 -16.81 16.71 -4.53
C GLU A 447 -16.47 18.13 -5.01
N LEU A 448 -17.24 19.13 -4.59
CA LEU A 448 -16.99 20.53 -4.91
C LEU A 448 -15.74 21.03 -4.19
N ILE A 449 -15.59 20.72 -2.89
CA ILE A 449 -14.43 21.14 -2.08
C ILE A 449 -13.15 20.58 -2.69
N VAL A 450 -13.08 19.27 -2.99
CA VAL A 450 -11.86 18.66 -3.56
C VAL A 450 -11.57 19.16 -4.97
N ALA A 451 -12.61 19.45 -5.78
CA ALA A 451 -12.42 19.98 -7.12
C ALA A 451 -11.83 21.42 -7.09
N ILE A 452 -12.22 22.24 -6.12
CA ILE A 452 -11.65 23.56 -5.88
C ILE A 452 -10.21 23.40 -5.36
N ARG A 453 -9.98 22.56 -4.35
CA ARG A 453 -8.64 22.36 -3.74
C ARG A 453 -7.61 21.74 -4.68
N ALA A 454 -8.05 21.09 -5.76
CA ALA A 454 -7.16 20.60 -6.82
C ALA A 454 -6.52 21.72 -7.65
N LYS A 455 -7.08 22.93 -7.60
CA LYS A 455 -6.58 24.12 -8.30
C LYS A 455 -5.55 24.87 -7.44
N ALA A 456 -5.00 25.94 -8.00
CA ALA A 456 -4.18 26.89 -7.28
C ALA A 456 -4.94 28.17 -6.96
N PRO A 457 -4.60 28.91 -5.88
CA PRO A 457 -5.08 30.27 -5.69
C PRO A 457 -4.76 31.13 -6.93
N GLY A 458 -5.73 31.96 -7.35
CA GLY A 458 -5.65 32.77 -8.57
C GLY A 458 -6.15 32.06 -9.84
N ASP A 459 -6.31 30.75 -9.84
CA ASP A 459 -6.93 30.03 -10.95
C ASP A 459 -8.39 30.43 -11.13
N ALA A 460 -8.90 30.33 -12.35
CA ALA A 460 -10.30 30.57 -12.65
C ALA A 460 -11.00 29.27 -12.95
N VAL A 461 -12.17 29.05 -12.30
CA VAL A 461 -13.05 27.93 -12.55
C VAL A 461 -14.38 28.41 -13.13
N THR A 462 -15.05 27.54 -13.89
CA THR A 462 -16.41 27.79 -14.38
C THR A 462 -17.38 26.94 -13.57
N LEU A 463 -18.28 27.60 -12.84
CA LEU A 463 -19.34 26.95 -12.08
C LEU A 463 -20.65 27.06 -12.84
N ARG A 464 -21.39 25.95 -13.04
CA ARG A 464 -22.79 25.98 -13.43
C ARG A 464 -23.65 26.14 -12.20
N VAL A 465 -24.35 27.27 -12.11
CA VAL A 465 -25.11 27.67 -10.93
C VAL A 465 -26.59 27.83 -11.31
N ARG A 466 -27.46 27.25 -10.48
CA ARG A 466 -28.92 27.37 -10.59
C ARG A 466 -29.44 28.29 -9.49
N THR A 467 -30.12 29.38 -9.90
CA THR A 467 -30.81 30.30 -9.02
C THR A 467 -32.33 30.18 -9.30
N GLY A 468 -33.10 29.59 -8.40
CA GLY A 468 -34.46 29.18 -8.65
C GLY A 468 -34.54 28.21 -9.84
N ASP A 469 -35.25 28.60 -10.92
CA ASP A 469 -35.41 27.78 -12.15
C ASP A 469 -34.41 28.15 -13.27
N ARG A 470 -33.46 29.05 -12.99
CA ARG A 470 -32.53 29.55 -14.02
C ARG A 470 -31.13 29.05 -13.77
N GLU A 471 -30.55 28.43 -14.79
CA GLU A 471 -29.14 28.03 -14.80
C GLU A 471 -28.29 29.06 -15.55
N ARG A 472 -27.05 29.24 -15.09
CA ARG A 472 -26.06 30.11 -15.70
C ARG A 472 -24.65 29.58 -15.42
N ASP A 473 -23.73 29.80 -16.35
CA ASP A 473 -22.31 29.57 -16.12
C ASP A 473 -21.68 30.82 -15.50
N VAL A 474 -20.91 30.63 -14.46
CA VAL A 474 -20.29 31.71 -13.67
C VAL A 474 -18.80 31.43 -13.59
N ARG A 475 -17.99 32.37 -14.07
CA ARG A 475 -16.54 32.29 -13.91
C ARG A 475 -16.15 32.88 -12.56
N VAL A 476 -15.46 32.09 -11.75
CA VAL A 476 -14.95 32.46 -10.42
C VAL A 476 -13.43 32.41 -10.43
N VAL A 477 -12.77 33.46 -9.99
CA VAL A 477 -11.32 33.45 -9.72
C VAL A 477 -11.13 33.08 -8.27
N LEU A 478 -10.37 32.03 -8.00
CA LEU A 478 -10.19 31.50 -6.66
C LEU A 478 -9.29 32.41 -5.82
N ASP A 479 -9.71 32.68 -4.61
CA ASP A 479 -8.90 33.38 -3.59
C ASP A 479 -8.09 32.36 -2.79
N GLU A 480 -7.22 32.84 -1.90
CA GLU A 480 -6.41 31.99 -1.02
C GLU A 480 -6.91 32.04 0.42
N ALA A 481 -6.81 30.89 1.10
CA ALA A 481 -6.94 30.79 2.53
C ALA A 481 -5.70 30.08 3.08
N THR A 482 -5.25 30.46 4.27
CA THR A 482 -4.09 29.84 4.92
C THR A 482 -4.54 28.59 5.68
N SER A 483 -3.80 27.51 5.53
CA SER A 483 -3.97 26.28 6.33
C SER A 483 -3.46 26.52 7.75
N GLU A 484 -4.22 26.11 8.75
CA GLU A 484 -3.84 26.17 10.17
C GLU A 484 -2.99 24.95 10.59
#